data_e73ec08ab8e5a5afe3133c226d3c6426
#
_entry.id   e73ec08ab8e5a5afe3133c226d3c6426
#
_cell.length_a   1.000
_cell.length_b   1.000
_cell.length_c   1.000
_cell.angle_alpha   90.00
_cell.angle_beta   90.00
_cell.angle_gamma   90.00
#
_symmetry.space_group_name_H-M   'P 1'
#
loop_
_entity.id
_entity.type
_entity.pdbx_description
1 polymer ?
#
loop_
_entity_poly.entity_id
_entity_poly.type
_entity_poly.pdbx_seq_one_letter_code
_entity_poly.pdbx_strand_id
1 'polypeptide(L)'
;MCGICGLSWHDSNLIKKMGEKIKHRGPEQEGFFIDDDVSLCCERLKVLDLSENAKQPQHNEDSSIWVVLNGEIYNFRELKKSLENNHKFYTNSDTEVIVHAYEEYGEDCLSKLNGMFSFAIWDSKKKKLFLARDRMGVKPLFYCFVNNQLLFSSEIKSLLQFDDVKRELNYEALSQFTTYAYTVDGQTLFKNINELLPGHKLIYFSDTKKFTISQYWNLSLHQHNDSEDVILAKLEKLFEQSVKLRLESDAPIGALLSGGLDSSIMVAMISKISDEPVKTFTTGFGHKLDEFDEARIVADYYNTDHKEIKLSYDDLTNSLPSILWHMEFPFGRPSILSNFLVAKEVKKYVTVAYTGEGSDELFGGYNRYLNYSKNNSALSIDEINNLPSGFFTNTIEKNQIFSSKVLSSFPETVKPNNIFNELIESNKNFDLLNQVLLFELKTEIPGAQTWRIDRTGSAHALELREPFLDYHLIEYCSSIPAHYKIRHNDGINKKYILQKLARKYLPDKIANRKKFPWGIPYYDYFSHDFLPIAKNVIEKSFLLKRPFLNFNSSHFQDLFSKVVNIDDRNISNKDIEINDKVLRQIMFLFNLELWYQLFIETDNISNPKLDISKFL
;
A
#
# COMPACT_ATOMS: atom_id res chain seq x y z
N MET A 1 -6.61 5.00 10.96
CA MET A 1 -5.76 3.77 10.88
C MET A 1 -5.15 3.51 12.24
N CYS A 2 -5.28 2.32 12.74
CA CYS A 2 -4.71 1.96 14.03
C CYS A 2 -3.34 1.28 13.86
N GLY A 3 -2.60 1.13 14.95
CA GLY A 3 -1.46 0.22 15.04
C GLY A 3 -1.83 -0.94 15.95
N ILE A 4 -1.67 -2.17 15.50
CA ILE A 4 -1.89 -3.36 16.32
C ILE A 4 -0.62 -4.17 16.46
N CYS A 5 -0.40 -4.77 17.63
CA CYS A 5 0.62 -5.77 17.84
C CYS A 5 0.23 -6.76 18.93
N GLY A 6 0.89 -7.93 18.95
CA GLY A 6 0.63 -8.93 19.95
C GLY A 6 1.66 -10.04 20.02
N LEU A 7 1.61 -10.75 21.14
CA LEU A 7 2.47 -11.86 21.54
C LEU A 7 1.61 -13.05 21.95
N SER A 8 2.01 -14.26 21.63
CA SER A 8 1.35 -15.49 22.11
C SER A 8 1.88 -15.96 23.48
N TRP A 9 2.20 -15.01 24.37
CA TRP A 9 2.60 -15.22 25.76
C TRP A 9 2.44 -13.94 26.57
N HIS A 10 2.54 -14.06 27.88
CA HIS A 10 2.52 -12.94 28.82
C HIS A 10 3.84 -12.17 28.78
N ASP A 11 3.83 -10.92 28.33
CA ASP A 11 4.95 -9.99 28.49
C ASP A 11 4.48 -8.54 28.45
N SER A 12 4.20 -7.98 29.63
CA SER A 12 3.70 -6.61 29.79
C SER A 12 4.72 -5.52 29.40
N ASN A 13 6.01 -5.83 29.47
CA ASN A 13 7.06 -4.87 29.14
C ASN A 13 7.32 -4.84 27.63
N LEU A 14 7.43 -6.02 27.00
CA LEU A 14 7.66 -6.11 25.56
C LEU A 14 6.49 -5.56 24.76
N ILE A 15 5.25 -5.90 25.12
CA ILE A 15 4.08 -5.41 24.39
C ILE A 15 3.97 -3.88 24.40
N LYS A 16 4.33 -3.22 25.51
CA LYS A 16 4.39 -1.75 25.60
C LYS A 16 5.48 -1.17 24.71
N LYS A 17 6.68 -1.77 24.67
CA LYS A 17 7.76 -1.35 23.76
C LYS A 17 7.34 -1.51 22.30
N MET A 18 6.63 -2.59 21.99
CA MET A 18 6.09 -2.84 20.65
C MET A 18 5.04 -1.81 20.24
N GLY A 19 4.09 -1.49 21.14
CA GLY A 19 3.06 -0.47 20.93
C GLY A 19 3.66 0.91 20.67
N GLU A 20 4.62 1.35 21.47
CA GLU A 20 5.28 2.66 21.32
C GLU A 20 5.90 2.85 19.92
N LYS A 21 6.38 1.78 19.26
CA LYS A 21 6.94 1.87 17.90
C LYS A 21 5.91 2.11 16.81
N ILE A 22 4.64 1.83 17.07
CA ILE A 22 3.53 2.01 16.12
C ILE A 22 2.53 3.09 16.56
N LYS A 23 2.83 3.84 17.63
CA LYS A 23 1.97 4.89 18.19
C LYS A 23 1.59 5.99 17.20
N HIS A 24 2.48 6.32 16.24
CA HIS A 24 2.21 7.29 15.19
C HIS A 24 1.00 6.95 14.32
N ARG A 25 0.63 5.65 14.22
CA ARG A 25 -0.53 5.18 13.46
C ARG A 25 -1.85 5.61 14.10
N GLY A 26 -1.90 5.58 15.44
CA GLY A 26 -3.10 5.92 16.19
C GLY A 26 -2.77 6.58 17.53
N PRO A 27 -2.36 7.86 17.52
CA PRO A 27 -1.82 8.52 18.72
C PRO A 27 -2.89 8.96 19.73
N GLU A 28 -4.16 8.71 19.44
CA GLU A 28 -5.27 9.28 20.22
C GLU A 28 -5.71 8.42 21.40
N GLN A 29 -5.49 7.09 21.31
CA GLN A 29 -5.88 6.19 22.39
C GLN A 29 -5.04 4.91 22.36
N GLU A 30 -4.43 4.54 23.49
CA GLU A 30 -3.64 3.34 23.68
C GLU A 30 -4.41 2.32 24.54
N GLY A 31 -4.37 1.04 24.15
CA GLY A 31 -5.00 -0.01 24.95
C GLY A 31 -4.28 -1.35 24.90
N PHE A 32 -4.40 -2.09 26.00
CA PHE A 32 -3.77 -3.39 26.20
C PHE A 32 -4.76 -4.40 26.75
N PHE A 33 -4.61 -5.64 26.33
CA PHE A 33 -5.13 -6.82 26.99
C PHE A 33 -3.99 -7.79 27.22
N ILE A 34 -3.82 -8.27 28.45
CA ILE A 34 -2.73 -9.16 28.84
C ILE A 34 -3.28 -10.20 29.79
N ASP A 35 -3.13 -11.47 29.43
CA ASP A 35 -3.39 -12.62 30.29
C ASP A 35 -2.17 -13.56 30.34
N ASP A 36 -2.34 -14.79 30.82
CA ASP A 36 -1.23 -15.76 30.94
C ASP A 36 -0.75 -16.28 29.57
N ASP A 37 -1.60 -16.25 28.56
CA ASP A 37 -1.36 -16.86 27.24
C ASP A 37 -1.09 -15.85 26.13
N VAL A 38 -1.48 -14.57 26.31
CA VAL A 38 -1.41 -13.56 25.25
C VAL A 38 -1.16 -12.16 25.79
N SER A 39 -0.51 -11.34 24.98
CA SER A 39 -0.43 -9.89 25.19
C SER A 39 -0.83 -9.19 23.89
N LEU A 40 -1.85 -8.33 23.93
CA LEU A 40 -2.36 -7.55 22.79
C LEU A 40 -2.24 -6.07 23.05
N CYS A 41 -1.97 -5.29 22.00
CA CYS A 41 -1.92 -3.83 22.05
C CYS A 41 -2.59 -3.24 20.82
N CYS A 42 -3.30 -2.13 21.02
CA CYS A 42 -3.80 -1.27 19.96
C CYS A 42 -3.48 0.19 20.24
N GLU A 43 -2.84 0.84 19.28
CA GLU A 43 -2.69 2.29 19.18
C GLU A 43 -3.79 2.79 18.22
N ARG A 44 -4.81 3.46 18.77
CA ARG A 44 -6.05 3.76 18.06
C ARG A 44 -6.09 5.17 17.50
N LEU A 45 -6.41 5.29 16.21
CA LEU A 45 -6.92 6.52 15.58
C LEU A 45 -8.45 6.49 15.67
N LYS A 46 -9.06 7.51 16.25
CA LYS A 46 -10.51 7.61 16.42
C LYS A 46 -11.16 8.05 15.10
N VAL A 47 -11.81 7.13 14.41
CA VAL A 47 -12.52 7.38 13.14
C VAL A 47 -14.02 7.12 13.31
N LEU A 48 -14.40 5.95 13.85
CA LEU A 48 -15.78 5.58 14.23
C LEU A 48 -15.88 5.44 15.74
N ASP A 49 -16.97 5.92 16.31
CA ASP A 49 -17.20 6.00 17.75
C ASP A 49 -16.05 6.69 18.50
N LEU A 50 -16.06 8.01 18.54
CA LEU A 50 -15.00 8.82 19.14
C LEU A 50 -14.95 8.73 20.67
N SER A 51 -15.89 7.97 21.28
CA SER A 51 -15.97 7.82 22.74
C SER A 51 -14.84 6.96 23.30
N GLU A 52 -14.64 7.08 24.63
CA GLU A 52 -13.67 6.22 25.36
C GLU A 52 -14.13 4.76 25.42
N ASN A 53 -15.43 4.47 25.27
CA ASN A 53 -15.96 3.10 25.31
C ASN A 53 -15.49 2.25 24.14
N ALA A 54 -15.20 2.88 22.98
CA ALA A 54 -14.70 2.20 21.80
C ALA A 54 -13.17 1.93 21.84
N LYS A 55 -12.56 2.02 23.02
CA LYS A 55 -11.17 1.66 23.24
C LYS A 55 -10.93 0.20 22.88
N GLN A 56 -9.85 -0.04 22.12
CA GLN A 56 -9.39 -1.39 21.81
C GLN A 56 -8.28 -1.82 22.79
N PRO A 57 -8.10 -3.12 23.07
CA PRO A 57 -8.87 -4.27 22.58
C PRO A 57 -10.33 -4.28 23.05
N GLN A 58 -11.26 -4.68 22.15
CA GLN A 58 -12.68 -4.86 22.46
C GLN A 58 -13.00 -6.33 22.69
N HIS A 59 -14.10 -6.62 23.39
CA HIS A 59 -14.43 -7.98 23.80
C HIS A 59 -15.92 -8.29 23.70
N ASN A 60 -16.28 -9.57 23.80
CA ASN A 60 -17.65 -10.03 23.93
C ASN A 60 -18.18 -9.88 25.38
N GLU A 61 -19.42 -10.24 25.62
CA GLU A 61 -20.15 -10.02 26.89
C GLU A 61 -19.47 -10.65 28.11
N ASP A 62 -18.86 -11.83 27.94
CA ASP A 62 -18.20 -12.55 29.03
C ASP A 62 -16.67 -12.38 29.04
N SER A 63 -16.14 -11.50 28.19
CA SER A 63 -14.70 -11.20 28.07
C SER A 63 -13.84 -12.43 27.72
N SER A 64 -14.42 -13.44 27.09
CA SER A 64 -13.68 -14.64 26.67
C SER A 64 -13.04 -14.49 25.28
N ILE A 65 -13.52 -13.51 24.49
CA ILE A 65 -13.01 -13.21 23.14
C ILE A 65 -12.62 -11.75 23.08
N TRP A 66 -11.38 -11.49 22.65
CA TRP A 66 -10.81 -10.15 22.53
C TRP A 66 -10.34 -9.88 21.11
N VAL A 67 -10.52 -8.66 20.62
CA VAL A 67 -10.10 -8.26 19.27
C VAL A 67 -9.30 -6.95 19.29
N VAL A 68 -8.28 -6.88 18.43
CA VAL A 68 -7.60 -5.66 18.01
C VAL A 68 -7.72 -5.53 16.49
N LEU A 69 -8.08 -4.34 16.01
CA LEU A 69 -8.31 -4.02 14.59
C LEU A 69 -7.44 -2.85 14.15
N ASN A 70 -6.74 -3.02 13.03
CA ASN A 70 -6.23 -1.93 12.20
C ASN A 70 -7.03 -1.91 10.90
N GLY A 71 -7.94 -0.96 10.75
CA GLY A 71 -8.79 -0.85 9.58
C GLY A 71 -10.19 -0.39 9.88
N GLU A 72 -11.10 -0.67 8.92
CA GLU A 72 -12.52 -0.31 8.96
C GLU A 72 -13.36 -1.44 8.37
N ILE A 73 -14.44 -1.81 9.04
CA ILE A 73 -15.46 -2.74 8.53
C ILE A 73 -16.65 -1.92 8.02
N TYR A 74 -16.65 -1.63 6.74
CA TYR A 74 -17.60 -0.69 6.13
C TYR A 74 -19.06 -1.11 6.22
N ASN A 75 -19.36 -2.42 6.23
CA ASN A 75 -20.73 -2.95 6.37
C ASN A 75 -21.13 -3.26 7.82
N PHE A 76 -20.45 -2.64 8.81
CA PHE A 76 -20.67 -2.93 10.23
C PHE A 76 -22.11 -2.68 10.70
N ARG A 77 -22.80 -1.66 10.18
CA ARG A 77 -24.18 -1.36 10.56
C ARG A 77 -25.13 -2.49 10.16
N GLU A 78 -24.94 -3.06 8.96
CA GLU A 78 -25.73 -4.19 8.47
C GLU A 78 -25.46 -5.44 9.32
N LEU A 79 -24.18 -5.72 9.60
CA LEU A 79 -23.78 -6.84 10.45
C LEU A 79 -24.30 -6.67 11.88
N LYS A 80 -24.16 -5.49 12.49
CA LYS A 80 -24.68 -5.20 13.83
C LYS A 80 -26.16 -5.50 13.90
N LYS A 81 -26.96 -5.02 12.93
CA LYS A 81 -28.40 -5.29 12.84
C LYS A 81 -28.74 -6.79 12.76
N SER A 82 -27.91 -7.58 12.10
CA SER A 82 -28.13 -9.03 12.01
C SER A 82 -27.74 -9.79 13.29
N LEU A 83 -26.85 -9.23 14.11
CA LEU A 83 -26.26 -9.85 15.31
C LEU A 83 -26.92 -9.38 16.63
N GLU A 84 -27.53 -8.20 16.65
CA GLU A 84 -28.07 -7.56 17.87
C GLU A 84 -29.21 -8.34 18.57
N ASN A 85 -29.82 -9.31 17.89
CA ASN A 85 -30.81 -10.20 18.53
C ASN A 85 -30.16 -11.24 19.46
N ASN A 86 -28.93 -11.65 19.17
CA ASN A 86 -28.22 -12.69 19.90
C ASN A 86 -27.09 -12.12 20.78
N HIS A 87 -26.61 -10.91 20.46
CA HIS A 87 -25.44 -10.29 21.09
C HIS A 87 -25.75 -8.89 21.58
N LYS A 88 -25.10 -8.50 22.69
CA LYS A 88 -25.28 -7.20 23.31
C LYS A 88 -24.07 -6.30 23.03
N PHE A 89 -24.26 -5.33 22.16
CA PHE A 89 -23.26 -4.34 21.82
C PHE A 89 -23.15 -3.25 22.90
N TYR A 90 -21.93 -2.86 23.24
CA TYR A 90 -21.65 -1.78 24.19
C TYR A 90 -21.00 -0.54 23.53
N THR A 91 -20.62 -0.64 22.22
CA THR A 91 -20.10 0.46 21.41
C THR A 91 -20.89 0.68 20.13
N ASN A 92 -20.58 1.76 19.43
CA ASN A 92 -20.99 1.99 18.03
C ASN A 92 -19.83 1.81 17.04
N SER A 93 -18.74 1.19 17.51
CA SER A 93 -17.55 0.91 16.70
C SER A 93 -17.81 -0.28 15.76
N ASP A 94 -17.16 -0.23 14.63
CA ASP A 94 -17.08 -1.35 13.68
C ASP A 94 -16.21 -2.51 14.20
N THR A 95 -15.32 -2.25 15.16
CA THR A 95 -14.44 -3.26 15.75
C THR A 95 -15.24 -4.32 16.54
N GLU A 96 -16.25 -3.91 17.32
CA GLU A 96 -17.06 -4.84 18.13
C GLU A 96 -17.83 -5.85 17.28
N VAL A 97 -18.25 -5.44 16.08
CA VAL A 97 -18.95 -6.34 15.15
C VAL A 97 -18.11 -7.58 14.80
N ILE A 98 -16.77 -7.46 14.77
CA ILE A 98 -15.87 -8.59 14.47
C ILE A 98 -15.98 -9.66 15.57
N VAL A 99 -16.02 -9.23 16.83
CA VAL A 99 -16.13 -10.16 17.99
C VAL A 99 -17.40 -11.00 17.87
N HIS A 100 -18.54 -10.34 17.72
CA HIS A 100 -19.84 -11.03 17.67
C HIS A 100 -20.03 -11.83 16.37
N ALA A 101 -19.49 -11.35 15.25
CA ALA A 101 -19.45 -12.14 14.01
C ALA A 101 -18.59 -13.41 14.15
N TYR A 102 -17.49 -13.34 14.91
CA TYR A 102 -16.68 -14.52 15.19
C TYR A 102 -17.38 -15.49 16.16
N GLU A 103 -18.12 -15.01 17.15
CA GLU A 103 -18.94 -15.87 18.03
C GLU A 103 -19.97 -16.66 17.24
N GLU A 104 -20.70 -15.98 16.34
CA GLU A 104 -21.79 -16.57 15.59
C GLU A 104 -21.30 -17.49 14.44
N TYR A 105 -20.27 -17.07 13.70
CA TYR A 105 -19.84 -17.74 12.47
C TYR A 105 -18.46 -18.37 12.55
N GLY A 106 -17.75 -18.24 13.68
CA GLY A 106 -16.37 -18.70 13.78
C GLY A 106 -15.47 -18.03 12.73
N GLU A 107 -14.63 -18.81 12.09
CA GLU A 107 -13.70 -18.31 11.05
C GLU A 107 -14.41 -17.85 9.76
N ASP A 108 -15.64 -18.32 9.52
CA ASP A 108 -16.45 -17.94 8.36
C ASP A 108 -16.97 -16.49 8.46
N CYS A 109 -16.79 -15.82 9.61
CA CYS A 109 -17.05 -14.40 9.75
C CYS A 109 -16.33 -13.57 8.67
N LEU A 110 -15.14 -13.99 8.20
CA LEU A 110 -14.40 -13.33 7.12
C LEU A 110 -15.19 -13.18 5.82
N SER A 111 -16.08 -14.13 5.51
CA SER A 111 -16.94 -14.07 4.33
C SER A 111 -18.02 -12.98 4.42
N LYS A 112 -18.35 -12.55 5.63
CA LYS A 112 -19.38 -11.52 5.91
C LYS A 112 -18.82 -10.10 5.94
N LEU A 113 -17.51 -9.95 6.19
CA LEU A 113 -16.88 -8.65 6.33
C LEU A 113 -16.63 -7.99 4.96
N ASN A 114 -17.05 -6.74 4.81
CA ASN A 114 -16.60 -5.84 3.75
C ASN A 114 -15.84 -4.68 4.39
N GLY A 115 -14.53 -4.62 4.13
CA GLY A 115 -13.66 -3.62 4.76
C GLY A 115 -12.22 -3.69 4.29
N MET A 116 -11.44 -2.77 4.79
CA MET A 116 -9.99 -2.78 4.76
C MET A 116 -9.50 -3.09 6.19
N PHE A 117 -8.82 -4.20 6.40
CA PHE A 117 -8.50 -4.63 7.76
C PHE A 117 -7.31 -5.54 7.89
N SER A 118 -6.64 -5.42 9.01
CA SER A 118 -5.88 -6.48 9.65
C SER A 118 -6.31 -6.54 11.11
N PHE A 119 -6.64 -7.72 11.61
CA PHE A 119 -7.05 -7.91 12.98
C PHE A 119 -6.48 -9.16 13.61
N ALA A 120 -6.48 -9.19 14.94
CA ALA A 120 -6.21 -10.39 15.72
C ALA A 120 -7.31 -10.59 16.77
N ILE A 121 -7.85 -11.81 16.82
CA ILE A 121 -8.81 -12.26 17.83
C ILE A 121 -8.09 -13.25 18.75
N TRP A 122 -8.22 -13.05 20.07
CA TRP A 122 -7.88 -14.04 21.07
C TRP A 122 -9.15 -14.68 21.63
N ASP A 123 -9.29 -15.98 21.44
CA ASP A 123 -10.35 -16.82 22.03
C ASP A 123 -9.73 -17.60 23.20
N SER A 124 -9.96 -17.13 24.43
CA SER A 124 -9.35 -17.70 25.64
C SER A 124 -9.87 -19.09 25.97
N LYS A 125 -11.12 -19.42 25.60
CA LYS A 125 -11.71 -20.75 25.81
C LYS A 125 -11.09 -21.79 24.88
N LYS A 126 -10.78 -21.41 23.66
CA LYS A 126 -10.16 -22.29 22.66
C LYS A 126 -8.64 -22.19 22.63
N LYS A 127 -8.04 -21.31 23.47
CA LYS A 127 -6.61 -21.04 23.47
C LYS A 127 -6.07 -20.70 22.06
N LYS A 128 -6.84 -19.89 21.30
CA LYS A 128 -6.64 -19.65 19.88
C LYS A 128 -6.44 -18.16 19.58
N LEU A 129 -5.31 -17.83 18.94
CA LEU A 129 -5.11 -16.57 18.22
C LEU A 129 -5.53 -16.74 16.76
N PHE A 130 -6.43 -15.88 16.29
CA PHE A 130 -6.93 -15.86 14.92
C PHE A 130 -6.61 -14.50 14.29
N LEU A 131 -5.67 -14.48 13.36
CA LEU A 131 -5.25 -13.31 12.62
C LEU A 131 -5.84 -13.35 11.21
N ALA A 132 -6.27 -12.21 10.69
CA ALA A 132 -6.75 -12.10 9.31
C ALA A 132 -6.33 -10.78 8.67
N ARG A 133 -6.10 -10.81 7.35
CA ARG A 133 -5.81 -9.64 6.53
C ARG A 133 -6.84 -9.51 5.42
N ASP A 134 -7.25 -8.29 5.10
CA ASP A 134 -8.27 -8.02 4.09
C ASP A 134 -7.91 -8.57 2.69
N ARG A 135 -8.92 -8.62 1.82
CA ARG A 135 -8.85 -9.26 0.50
C ARG A 135 -7.80 -8.66 -0.43
N MET A 136 -7.59 -7.35 -0.36
CA MET A 136 -6.65 -6.63 -1.22
C MET A 136 -5.32 -6.28 -0.53
N GLY A 137 -5.18 -6.64 0.77
CA GLY A 137 -4.00 -6.31 1.55
C GLY A 137 -3.83 -4.82 1.80
N VAL A 138 -4.95 -4.09 1.93
CA VAL A 138 -4.92 -2.64 2.19
C VAL A 138 -4.25 -2.35 3.52
N LYS A 139 -4.54 -3.15 4.54
CA LYS A 139 -3.90 -3.01 5.86
C LYS A 139 -2.78 -4.04 6.04
N PRO A 140 -1.59 -3.61 6.50
CA PRO A 140 -0.45 -4.50 6.69
C PRO A 140 -0.60 -5.36 7.94
N LEU A 141 -0.06 -6.59 7.89
CA LEU A 141 0.06 -7.47 9.04
C LEU A 141 1.33 -8.33 8.90
N PHE A 142 2.32 -8.06 9.73
CA PHE A 142 3.57 -8.81 9.77
C PHE A 142 3.57 -9.78 10.94
N TYR A 143 4.25 -10.91 10.77
CA TYR A 143 4.39 -11.92 11.82
C TYR A 143 5.74 -12.62 11.75
N CYS A 144 6.16 -13.16 12.88
CA CYS A 144 7.31 -14.05 12.98
C CYS A 144 7.10 -15.07 14.10
N PHE A 145 7.88 -16.15 14.05
CA PHE A 145 7.93 -17.15 15.09
C PHE A 145 9.31 -17.17 15.73
N VAL A 146 9.36 -17.09 17.05
CA VAL A 146 10.57 -17.27 17.86
C VAL A 146 10.28 -18.37 18.88
N ASN A 147 11.07 -19.44 18.89
CA ASN A 147 10.86 -20.60 19.73
C ASN A 147 9.43 -21.18 19.66
N ASN A 148 8.85 -21.23 18.47
CA ASN A 148 7.47 -21.60 18.18
C ASN A 148 6.40 -20.71 18.84
N GLN A 149 6.74 -19.53 19.30
CA GLN A 149 5.82 -18.51 19.79
C GLN A 149 5.60 -17.45 18.73
N LEU A 150 4.35 -17.02 18.56
CA LEU A 150 3.93 -16.06 17.55
C LEU A 150 4.06 -14.62 18.06
N LEU A 151 4.68 -13.78 17.24
CA LEU A 151 4.61 -12.32 17.34
C LEU A 151 3.95 -11.79 16.08
N PHE A 152 3.14 -10.74 16.21
CA PHE A 152 2.56 -10.04 15.06
C PHE A 152 2.50 -8.53 15.28
N SER A 153 2.49 -7.76 14.21
CA SER A 153 2.34 -6.30 14.26
C SER A 153 1.95 -5.71 12.90
N SER A 154 1.36 -4.51 12.93
CA SER A 154 1.15 -3.67 11.75
C SER A 154 2.44 -3.21 11.08
N GLU A 155 3.56 -3.14 11.82
CA GLU A 155 4.85 -2.67 11.33
C GLU A 155 6.01 -3.51 11.86
N ILE A 156 7.04 -3.70 11.04
CA ILE A 156 8.19 -4.58 11.33
C ILE A 156 9.00 -4.06 12.52
N LYS A 157 9.21 -2.74 12.64
CA LYS A 157 9.98 -2.13 13.73
C LYS A 157 9.45 -2.44 15.14
N SER A 158 8.16 -2.76 15.23
CA SER A 158 7.53 -3.24 16.45
C SER A 158 8.01 -4.65 16.81
N LEU A 159 8.07 -5.57 15.84
CA LEU A 159 8.59 -6.94 16.03
C LEU A 159 10.07 -6.92 16.44
N LEU A 160 10.85 -5.99 15.88
CA LEU A 160 12.28 -5.84 16.16
C LEU A 160 12.58 -5.30 17.58
N GLN A 161 11.56 -5.08 18.42
CA GLN A 161 11.75 -4.77 19.85
C GLN A 161 12.04 -6.01 20.71
N PHE A 162 11.81 -7.19 20.16
CA PHE A 162 12.17 -8.45 20.81
C PHE A 162 13.58 -8.87 20.34
N ASP A 163 14.53 -8.93 21.26
CA ASP A 163 15.96 -9.13 20.93
C ASP A 163 16.25 -10.47 20.24
N ASP A 164 15.37 -11.47 20.44
CA ASP A 164 15.48 -12.76 19.77
C ASP A 164 15.03 -12.73 18.30
N VAL A 165 14.33 -11.69 17.84
CA VAL A 165 14.05 -11.44 16.42
C VAL A 165 15.29 -10.90 15.75
N LYS A 166 15.98 -11.77 15.00
CA LYS A 166 17.27 -11.43 14.37
C LYS A 166 17.08 -10.46 13.20
N ARG A 167 17.94 -9.43 13.17
CA ARG A 167 17.98 -8.41 12.12
C ARG A 167 18.88 -8.84 10.99
N GLU A 168 18.49 -9.89 10.27
CA GLU A 168 19.25 -10.46 9.16
C GLU A 168 18.59 -10.09 7.82
N LEU A 169 19.41 -9.63 6.86
CA LEU A 169 18.94 -9.32 5.51
C LEU A 169 18.53 -10.61 4.77
N ASN A 170 17.33 -10.61 4.21
CA ASN A 170 16.83 -11.65 3.33
C ASN A 170 17.26 -11.36 1.88
N TYR A 171 18.24 -12.10 1.39
CA TYR A 171 18.78 -11.88 0.04
C TYR A 171 17.81 -12.27 -1.07
N GLU A 172 16.96 -13.27 -0.87
CA GLU A 172 15.93 -13.64 -1.83
C GLU A 172 14.90 -12.50 -1.99
N ALA A 173 14.40 -11.98 -0.88
CA ALA A 173 13.52 -10.81 -0.88
C ALA A 173 14.20 -9.57 -1.48
N LEU A 174 15.51 -9.36 -1.25
CA LEU A 174 16.26 -8.29 -1.89
C LEU A 174 16.29 -8.46 -3.41
N SER A 175 16.47 -9.69 -3.91
CA SER A 175 16.39 -9.99 -5.35
C SER A 175 15.03 -9.65 -5.96
N GLN A 176 13.95 -10.04 -5.28
CA GLN A 176 12.58 -9.70 -5.68
C GLN A 176 12.39 -8.18 -5.68
N PHE A 177 12.79 -7.52 -4.60
CA PHE A 177 12.64 -6.08 -4.44
C PHE A 177 13.39 -5.29 -5.53
N THR A 178 14.60 -5.70 -5.90
CA THR A 178 15.35 -5.07 -6.99
C THR A 178 14.69 -5.27 -8.35
N THR A 179 13.99 -6.39 -8.56
CA THR A 179 13.32 -6.76 -9.81
C THR A 179 11.95 -6.09 -9.95
N TYR A 180 11.14 -6.10 -8.89
CA TYR A 180 9.74 -5.68 -8.91
C TYR A 180 9.48 -4.34 -8.20
N ALA A 181 10.44 -3.81 -7.43
CA ALA A 181 10.27 -2.71 -6.48
C ALA A 181 9.31 -3.03 -5.31
N TYR A 182 9.03 -4.31 -5.09
CA TYR A 182 8.30 -4.88 -3.96
C TYR A 182 8.68 -6.35 -3.77
N THR A 183 8.29 -6.94 -2.64
CA THR A 183 8.44 -8.38 -2.38
C THR A 183 7.15 -9.12 -2.68
N VAL A 184 7.24 -10.39 -3.01
CA VAL A 184 6.10 -11.28 -3.28
C VAL A 184 6.07 -12.42 -2.26
N ASP A 185 4.98 -13.19 -2.24
CA ASP A 185 4.79 -14.37 -1.38
C ASP A 185 4.94 -14.11 0.12
N GLY A 186 4.63 -12.89 0.57
CA GLY A 186 4.71 -12.52 1.98
C GLY A 186 6.13 -12.41 2.53
N GLN A 187 7.16 -12.43 1.69
CA GLN A 187 8.53 -12.22 2.13
C GLN A 187 8.78 -10.76 2.51
N THR A 188 9.72 -10.53 3.43
CA THR A 188 10.22 -9.20 3.76
C THR A 188 11.74 -9.16 3.62
N LEU A 189 12.34 -7.96 3.62
CA LEU A 189 13.81 -7.81 3.63
C LEU A 189 14.45 -8.31 4.94
N PHE A 190 13.67 -8.64 5.94
CA PHE A 190 14.13 -9.26 7.18
C PHE A 190 13.88 -10.76 7.12
N LYS A 191 14.96 -11.54 7.27
CA LYS A 191 14.85 -12.99 7.34
C LYS A 191 13.97 -13.40 8.52
N ASN A 192 13.06 -14.33 8.30
CA ASN A 192 12.11 -14.86 9.31
C ASN A 192 11.00 -13.88 9.76
N ILE A 193 10.89 -12.68 9.18
CA ILE A 193 9.69 -11.85 9.32
C ILE A 193 8.91 -11.94 8.02
N ASN A 194 7.65 -12.33 8.13
CA ASN A 194 6.76 -12.51 6.99
C ASN A 194 5.59 -11.53 7.07
N GLU A 195 5.01 -11.21 5.93
CA GLU A 195 3.76 -10.49 5.81
C GLU A 195 2.63 -11.51 5.56
N LEU A 196 1.52 -11.41 6.28
CA LEU A 196 0.35 -12.23 5.98
C LEU A 196 -0.22 -11.79 4.63
N LEU A 197 -0.38 -12.73 3.70
CA LEU A 197 -0.85 -12.43 2.35
C LEU A 197 -2.29 -11.88 2.33
N PRO A 198 -2.66 -11.06 1.31
CA PRO A 198 -4.03 -10.62 1.10
C PRO A 198 -5.01 -11.79 1.03
N GLY A 199 -6.19 -11.65 1.65
CA GLY A 199 -7.19 -12.71 1.67
C GLY A 199 -6.78 -13.97 2.43
N HIS A 200 -5.81 -13.85 3.35
CA HIS A 200 -5.33 -14.98 4.18
C HIS A 200 -5.64 -14.78 5.65
N LYS A 201 -5.70 -15.91 6.35
CA LYS A 201 -5.82 -16.01 7.80
C LYS A 201 -4.70 -16.88 8.37
N LEU A 202 -4.30 -16.58 9.60
CA LEU A 202 -3.37 -17.35 10.41
C LEU A 202 -4.06 -17.75 11.71
N ILE A 203 -4.05 -19.01 12.03
CA ILE A 203 -4.56 -19.57 13.29
C ILE A 203 -3.38 -20.13 14.06
N TYR A 204 -3.26 -19.76 15.31
CA TYR A 204 -2.25 -20.25 16.23
C TYR A 204 -2.89 -20.71 17.53
N PHE A 205 -2.51 -21.90 18.03
CA PHE A 205 -2.96 -22.46 19.29
C PHE A 205 -1.86 -22.34 20.35
N SER A 206 -2.13 -21.65 21.46
CA SER A 206 -1.12 -21.36 22.47
C SER A 206 -0.69 -22.60 23.26
N ASP A 207 -1.59 -23.56 23.47
CA ASP A 207 -1.35 -24.83 24.16
C ASP A 207 -0.44 -25.80 23.39
N THR A 208 -0.68 -25.95 22.09
CA THR A 208 0.06 -26.86 21.21
C THR A 208 1.20 -26.20 20.46
N LYS A 209 1.24 -24.86 20.41
CA LYS A 209 2.15 -24.04 19.58
C LYS A 209 2.09 -24.40 18.09
N LYS A 210 0.99 -24.99 17.64
CA LYS A 210 0.73 -25.29 16.23
C LYS A 210 0.05 -24.12 15.56
N PHE A 211 0.32 -23.93 14.27
CA PHE A 211 -0.33 -22.92 13.47
C PHE A 211 -0.70 -23.43 12.09
N THR A 212 -1.65 -22.74 11.47
CA THR A 212 -2.03 -22.94 10.07
C THR A 212 -2.21 -21.58 9.41
N ILE A 213 -1.81 -21.48 8.14
CA ILE A 213 -2.09 -20.32 7.29
C ILE A 213 -2.91 -20.82 6.12
N SER A 214 -4.01 -20.14 5.82
CA SER A 214 -4.89 -20.53 4.74
C SER A 214 -5.54 -19.31 4.07
N GLN A 215 -5.81 -19.44 2.77
CA GLN A 215 -6.50 -18.45 1.99
C GLN A 215 -8.01 -18.57 2.22
N TYR A 216 -8.69 -17.45 2.51
CA TYR A 216 -10.15 -17.41 2.65
C TYR A 216 -10.81 -16.72 1.45
N TRP A 217 -10.06 -15.97 0.65
CA TRP A 217 -10.53 -15.31 -0.55
C TRP A 217 -9.44 -15.26 -1.62
N ASN A 218 -9.84 -15.42 -2.88
CA ASN A 218 -8.95 -15.33 -4.04
C ASN A 218 -9.64 -14.63 -5.20
N LEU A 219 -8.99 -13.64 -5.79
CA LEU A 219 -9.48 -12.98 -6.99
C LEU A 219 -9.30 -13.89 -8.22
N SER A 220 -10.37 -14.12 -8.96
CA SER A 220 -10.38 -14.89 -10.21
C SER A 220 -11.13 -14.13 -11.31
N LEU A 221 -10.74 -14.36 -12.56
CA LEU A 221 -11.43 -13.81 -13.71
C LEU A 221 -12.67 -14.65 -14.05
N HIS A 222 -13.72 -13.98 -14.51
CA HIS A 222 -14.95 -14.61 -15.00
C HIS A 222 -15.28 -14.07 -16.38
N GLN A 223 -15.85 -14.90 -17.25
CA GLN A 223 -16.26 -14.43 -18.58
C GLN A 223 -17.51 -13.56 -18.47
N HIS A 224 -17.47 -12.44 -19.17
CA HIS A 224 -18.56 -11.51 -19.31
C HIS A 224 -19.09 -11.48 -20.73
N ASN A 225 -20.42 -11.60 -20.87
CA ASN A 225 -21.14 -11.43 -22.13
C ASN A 225 -22.08 -10.21 -22.10
N ASP A 226 -21.90 -9.34 -21.11
CA ASP A 226 -22.72 -8.15 -20.92
C ASP A 226 -22.45 -7.13 -22.03
N SER A 227 -23.50 -6.43 -22.48
CA SER A 227 -23.35 -5.28 -23.39
C SER A 227 -22.68 -4.10 -22.67
N GLU A 228 -22.12 -3.17 -23.44
CA GLU A 228 -21.45 -1.97 -22.91
C GLU A 228 -22.34 -1.18 -21.94
N ASP A 229 -23.64 -1.05 -22.25
CA ASP A 229 -24.58 -0.31 -21.40
C ASP A 229 -24.88 -1.03 -20.08
N VAL A 230 -24.95 -2.37 -20.08
CA VAL A 230 -25.08 -3.18 -18.86
C VAL A 230 -23.83 -3.06 -17.99
N ILE A 231 -22.64 -3.15 -18.61
CA ILE A 231 -21.37 -2.97 -17.93
C ILE A 231 -21.30 -1.59 -17.28
N LEU A 232 -21.67 -0.54 -18.03
CA LEU A 232 -21.64 0.83 -17.54
C LEU A 232 -22.57 1.05 -16.35
N ALA A 233 -23.81 0.55 -16.44
CA ALA A 233 -24.79 0.68 -15.36
C ALA A 233 -24.36 -0.06 -14.09
N LYS A 234 -23.79 -1.26 -14.22
CA LYS A 234 -23.31 -2.05 -13.10
C LYS A 234 -22.04 -1.47 -12.47
N LEU A 235 -21.11 -0.98 -13.30
CA LEU A 235 -19.93 -0.24 -12.84
C LEU A 235 -20.34 0.99 -12.01
N GLU A 236 -21.25 1.80 -12.53
CA GLU A 236 -21.77 2.99 -11.86
C GLU A 236 -22.33 2.65 -10.48
N LYS A 237 -23.21 1.62 -10.41
CA LYS A 237 -23.82 1.17 -9.16
C LYS A 237 -22.77 0.68 -8.14
N LEU A 238 -21.84 -0.18 -8.57
CA LEU A 238 -20.82 -0.73 -7.67
C LEU A 238 -19.86 0.36 -7.17
N PHE A 239 -19.49 1.30 -8.05
CA PHE A 239 -18.62 2.41 -7.65
C PHE A 239 -19.32 3.37 -6.68
N GLU A 240 -20.59 3.70 -6.93
CA GLU A 240 -21.40 4.51 -6.00
C GLU A 240 -21.54 3.81 -4.63
N GLN A 241 -21.79 2.50 -4.60
CA GLN A 241 -21.85 1.73 -3.36
C GLN A 241 -20.51 1.73 -2.62
N SER A 242 -19.40 1.53 -3.34
CA SER A 242 -18.07 1.57 -2.76
C SER A 242 -17.74 2.91 -2.12
N VAL A 243 -18.04 4.02 -2.81
CA VAL A 243 -17.86 5.37 -2.27
C VAL A 243 -18.73 5.57 -1.03
N LYS A 244 -20.03 5.21 -1.12
CA LYS A 244 -20.99 5.38 -0.02
C LYS A 244 -20.58 4.63 1.25
N LEU A 245 -20.14 3.39 1.14
CA LEU A 245 -19.69 2.59 2.28
C LEU A 245 -18.47 3.23 2.98
N ARG A 246 -17.61 3.88 2.22
CA ARG A 246 -16.40 4.51 2.76
C ARG A 246 -16.64 5.91 3.32
N LEU A 247 -17.86 6.47 3.21
CA LEU A 247 -18.25 7.74 3.87
C LEU A 247 -18.56 7.57 5.36
N GLU A 248 -18.69 6.34 5.85
CA GLU A 248 -18.90 6.07 7.28
C GLU A 248 -17.71 6.55 8.11
N SER A 249 -17.89 7.63 8.86
CA SER A 249 -16.87 8.21 9.75
C SER A 249 -17.50 9.26 10.65
N ASP A 250 -17.14 9.26 11.93
CA ASP A 250 -17.48 10.34 12.88
C ASP A 250 -16.38 11.42 12.91
N ALA A 251 -15.22 11.13 12.29
CA ALA A 251 -14.11 12.07 12.13
C ALA A 251 -14.22 12.85 10.80
N PRO A 252 -13.61 14.04 10.68
CA PRO A 252 -13.64 14.82 9.45
C PRO A 252 -13.06 14.08 8.25
N ILE A 253 -13.79 14.11 7.12
CA ILE A 253 -13.43 13.47 5.85
C ILE A 253 -13.09 14.50 4.78
N GLY A 254 -12.18 14.16 3.87
CA GLY A 254 -11.88 14.90 2.65
C GLY A 254 -11.46 13.98 1.50
N ALA A 255 -11.03 14.57 0.38
CA ALA A 255 -10.58 13.84 -0.79
C ALA A 255 -9.37 14.51 -1.44
N LEU A 256 -8.40 13.69 -1.89
CA LEU A 256 -7.32 14.18 -2.75
C LEU A 256 -7.85 14.39 -4.16
N LEU A 257 -7.59 15.56 -4.73
CA LEU A 257 -8.10 15.98 -6.04
C LEU A 257 -6.95 16.50 -6.90
N SER A 258 -6.55 15.74 -7.93
CA SER A 258 -5.51 16.15 -8.89
C SER A 258 -6.08 16.72 -10.19
N GLY A 259 -7.42 16.74 -10.37
CA GLY A 259 -8.02 17.06 -11.67
C GLY A 259 -7.80 15.97 -12.73
N GLY A 260 -7.20 14.83 -12.37
CA GLY A 260 -7.15 13.61 -13.17
C GLY A 260 -8.49 12.88 -13.16
N LEU A 261 -8.70 11.96 -14.12
CA LEU A 261 -9.96 11.23 -14.28
C LEU A 261 -10.42 10.54 -12.98
N ASP A 262 -9.49 9.84 -12.30
CA ASP A 262 -9.79 8.96 -11.17
C ASP A 262 -10.21 9.75 -9.93
N SER A 263 -9.41 10.74 -9.54
CA SER A 263 -9.72 11.62 -8.41
C SER A 263 -10.97 12.46 -8.68
N SER A 264 -11.18 12.88 -9.92
CA SER A 264 -12.32 13.74 -10.28
C SER A 264 -13.63 12.97 -10.25
N ILE A 265 -13.70 11.75 -10.80
CA ILE A 265 -14.93 10.93 -10.73
C ILE A 265 -15.24 10.49 -9.29
N MET A 266 -14.21 10.25 -8.49
CA MET A 266 -14.36 9.95 -7.06
C MET A 266 -14.99 11.15 -6.32
N VAL A 267 -14.45 12.36 -6.51
CA VAL A 267 -15.01 13.60 -5.92
C VAL A 267 -16.43 13.85 -6.41
N ALA A 268 -16.71 13.61 -7.70
CA ALA A 268 -18.06 13.71 -8.26
C ALA A 268 -19.06 12.78 -7.55
N MET A 269 -18.66 11.52 -7.31
CA MET A 269 -19.51 10.55 -6.58
C MET A 269 -19.70 10.92 -5.12
N ILE A 270 -18.66 11.38 -4.43
CA ILE A 270 -18.76 11.86 -3.05
C ILE A 270 -19.73 13.05 -3.00
N SER A 271 -19.55 14.05 -3.86
CA SER A 271 -20.41 15.24 -3.91
C SER A 271 -21.86 14.94 -4.25
N LYS A 272 -22.12 13.87 -5.03
CA LYS A 272 -23.50 13.38 -5.32
C LYS A 272 -24.19 12.79 -4.08
N ILE A 273 -23.42 12.18 -3.19
CA ILE A 273 -23.92 11.41 -2.03
C ILE A 273 -23.98 12.27 -0.77
N SER A 274 -23.05 13.24 -0.65
CA SER A 274 -22.90 14.10 0.54
C SER A 274 -23.85 15.29 0.47
N ASP A 275 -24.47 15.62 1.60
CA ASP A 275 -25.29 16.82 1.75
C ASP A 275 -24.44 18.08 1.98
N GLU A 276 -23.21 17.94 2.47
CA GLU A 276 -22.29 19.02 2.78
C GLU A 276 -21.17 19.14 1.71
N PRO A 277 -20.62 20.34 1.50
CA PRO A 277 -19.48 20.53 0.60
C PRO A 277 -18.29 19.64 0.96
N VAL A 278 -17.79 18.88 0.00
CA VAL A 278 -16.65 17.99 0.19
C VAL A 278 -15.38 18.80 0.37
N LYS A 279 -14.58 18.50 1.39
CA LYS A 279 -13.24 19.06 1.53
C LYS A 279 -12.32 18.39 0.52
N THR A 280 -11.71 19.17 -0.38
CA THR A 280 -10.80 18.64 -1.39
C THR A 280 -9.43 19.30 -1.30
N PHE A 281 -8.38 18.51 -1.61
CA PHE A 281 -7.00 18.95 -1.46
C PHE A 281 -6.21 18.65 -2.74
N THR A 282 -5.54 19.67 -3.27
CA THR A 282 -4.55 19.54 -4.33
C THR A 282 -3.20 20.02 -3.83
N THR A 283 -2.14 19.31 -4.18
CA THR A 283 -0.79 19.65 -3.77
C THR A 283 0.11 19.81 -4.98
N GLY A 284 1.08 20.73 -4.89
CA GLY A 284 2.07 20.98 -5.92
C GLY A 284 3.32 21.63 -5.33
N PHE A 285 4.34 21.85 -6.15
CA PHE A 285 5.62 22.45 -5.76
C PHE A 285 5.79 23.89 -6.26
N GLY A 286 4.75 24.48 -6.89
CA GLY A 286 4.80 25.77 -7.56
C GLY A 286 5.44 25.70 -8.94
N HIS A 287 5.42 24.50 -9.55
CA HIS A 287 5.95 24.24 -10.88
C HIS A 287 4.84 24.36 -11.94
N LYS A 288 5.22 24.66 -13.20
CA LYS A 288 4.28 24.75 -14.34
C LYS A 288 3.52 23.45 -14.65
N LEU A 289 3.98 22.33 -14.11
CA LEU A 289 3.36 20.99 -14.25
C LEU A 289 2.41 20.66 -13.11
N ASP A 290 2.24 21.53 -12.10
CA ASP A 290 1.26 21.33 -11.04
C ASP A 290 -0.16 21.34 -11.62
N GLU A 291 -1.03 20.54 -11.07
CA GLU A 291 -2.39 20.30 -11.58
C GLU A 291 -3.45 21.18 -10.88
N PHE A 292 -3.06 22.34 -10.35
CA PHE A 292 -3.98 23.24 -9.61
C PHE A 292 -5.16 23.70 -10.46
N ASP A 293 -4.92 24.07 -11.73
CA ASP A 293 -5.97 24.59 -12.61
C ASP A 293 -7.01 23.52 -12.96
N GLU A 294 -6.59 22.29 -13.20
CA GLU A 294 -7.49 21.17 -13.48
C GLU A 294 -8.29 20.76 -12.25
N ALA A 295 -7.66 20.73 -11.10
CA ALA A 295 -8.34 20.45 -9.84
C ALA A 295 -9.38 21.52 -9.51
N ARG A 296 -9.05 22.78 -9.75
CA ARG A 296 -9.96 23.92 -9.53
C ARG A 296 -11.22 23.84 -10.40
N ILE A 297 -11.09 23.39 -11.67
CA ILE A 297 -12.25 23.17 -12.54
C ILE A 297 -13.25 22.18 -11.92
N VAL A 298 -12.77 21.10 -11.32
CA VAL A 298 -13.63 20.10 -10.66
C VAL A 298 -14.18 20.65 -9.35
N ALA A 299 -13.35 21.32 -8.57
CA ALA A 299 -13.71 21.92 -7.31
C ALA A 299 -14.83 22.97 -7.47
N ASP A 300 -14.70 23.86 -8.46
CA ASP A 300 -15.70 24.87 -8.79
C ASP A 300 -17.01 24.24 -9.31
N TYR A 301 -16.90 23.18 -10.15
CA TYR A 301 -18.06 22.49 -10.71
C TYR A 301 -18.93 21.83 -9.65
N TYR A 302 -18.31 21.27 -8.60
CA TYR A 302 -18.98 20.61 -7.48
C TYR A 302 -19.09 21.47 -6.22
N ASN A 303 -18.65 22.73 -6.28
CA ASN A 303 -18.66 23.67 -5.14
C ASN A 303 -18.04 23.05 -3.87
N THR A 304 -16.85 22.45 -4.00
CA THR A 304 -16.12 21.81 -2.87
C THR A 304 -15.40 22.87 -2.01
N ASP A 305 -15.16 22.56 -0.71
CA ASP A 305 -14.23 23.33 0.14
C ASP A 305 -12.79 22.95 -0.27
N HIS A 306 -12.28 23.62 -1.32
CA HIS A 306 -11.03 23.29 -1.97
C HIS A 306 -9.82 24.02 -1.38
N LYS A 307 -8.74 23.26 -1.14
CA LYS A 307 -7.46 23.80 -0.67
C LYS A 307 -6.31 23.39 -1.60
N GLU A 308 -5.59 24.40 -2.08
CA GLU A 308 -4.33 24.23 -2.81
C GLU A 308 -3.16 24.35 -1.82
N ILE A 309 -2.31 23.34 -1.79
CA ILE A 309 -1.21 23.24 -0.82
C ILE A 309 0.11 23.19 -1.59
N LYS A 310 0.97 24.17 -1.33
CA LYS A 310 2.31 24.21 -1.91
C LYS A 310 3.29 23.48 -1.01
N LEU A 311 3.98 22.49 -1.56
CA LEU A 311 5.03 21.70 -0.91
C LEU A 311 6.42 22.30 -1.19
N SER A 312 7.39 21.98 -0.36
CA SER A 312 8.78 22.44 -0.47
C SER A 312 9.71 21.27 -0.79
N TYR A 313 10.73 21.49 -1.62
CA TYR A 313 11.80 20.54 -1.89
C TYR A 313 12.69 20.32 -0.65
N ASP A 314 12.93 21.35 0.14
CA ASP A 314 13.66 21.24 1.41
C ASP A 314 12.95 20.27 2.37
N ASP A 315 11.62 20.33 2.43
CA ASP A 315 10.83 19.42 3.24
C ASP A 315 10.96 17.97 2.77
N LEU A 316 11.08 17.72 1.45
CA LEU A 316 11.34 16.37 0.92
C LEU A 316 12.66 15.82 1.42
N THR A 317 13.74 16.59 1.26
CA THR A 317 15.09 16.20 1.63
C THR A 317 15.22 15.95 3.13
N ASN A 318 14.70 16.86 3.94
CA ASN A 318 14.75 16.76 5.40
C ASN A 318 13.90 15.60 5.94
N SER A 319 12.87 15.17 5.19
CA SER A 319 12.01 14.07 5.60
C SER A 319 12.53 12.68 5.22
N LEU A 320 13.55 12.56 4.36
CA LEU A 320 14.05 11.28 3.84
C LEU A 320 14.28 10.20 4.90
N PRO A 321 15.02 10.46 6.00
CA PRO A 321 15.23 9.45 7.04
C PRO A 321 13.96 9.05 7.76
N SER A 322 13.06 10.02 8.03
CA SER A 322 11.76 9.75 8.65
C SER A 322 10.87 8.93 7.72
N ILE A 323 10.84 9.28 6.43
CA ILE A 323 10.11 8.50 5.42
C ILE A 323 10.60 7.05 5.43
N LEU A 324 11.92 6.84 5.39
CA LEU A 324 12.50 5.51 5.36
C LEU A 324 12.17 4.69 6.62
N TRP A 325 12.17 5.35 7.78
CA TRP A 325 11.78 4.72 9.05
C TRP A 325 10.31 4.26 9.04
N HIS A 326 9.40 5.06 8.45
CA HIS A 326 8.00 4.68 8.33
C HIS A 326 7.79 3.63 7.25
N MET A 327 8.51 3.72 6.13
CA MET A 327 8.40 2.76 5.04
C MET A 327 8.95 1.38 5.38
N GLU A 328 10.00 1.28 6.21
CA GLU A 328 10.67 0.02 6.61
C GLU A 328 11.31 -0.77 5.46
N PHE A 329 11.28 -0.24 4.24
CA PHE A 329 11.90 -0.80 3.04
C PHE A 329 12.65 0.29 2.28
N PRO A 330 13.80 -0.03 1.64
CA PRO A 330 14.45 0.91 0.73
C PRO A 330 13.54 1.12 -0.49
N PHE A 331 13.32 2.33 -0.87
CA PHE A 331 12.47 2.65 -2.02
C PHE A 331 13.26 3.41 -3.09
N GLY A 332 12.84 3.26 -4.35
CA GLY A 332 13.37 4.02 -5.48
C GLY A 332 12.26 4.71 -6.28
N ARG A 333 11.03 4.75 -5.74
CA ARG A 333 9.89 5.45 -6.33
C ARG A 333 9.71 6.81 -5.66
N PRO A 334 10.00 7.91 -6.35
CA PRO A 334 9.92 9.26 -5.75
C PRO A 334 8.52 9.70 -5.30
N SER A 335 7.45 9.11 -5.86
CA SER A 335 6.07 9.40 -5.43
C SER A 335 5.82 9.13 -3.93
N ILE A 336 6.64 8.30 -3.29
CA ILE A 336 6.59 8.08 -1.84
C ILE A 336 6.88 9.37 -1.08
N LEU A 337 7.85 10.16 -1.54
CA LEU A 337 8.24 11.42 -0.92
C LEU A 337 7.09 12.41 -0.92
N SER A 338 6.47 12.62 -2.08
CA SER A 338 5.32 13.53 -2.20
C SER A 338 4.12 13.05 -1.39
N ASN A 339 3.78 11.75 -1.43
CA ASN A 339 2.66 11.20 -0.65
C ASN A 339 2.83 11.42 0.85
N PHE A 340 4.06 11.28 1.36
CA PHE A 340 4.36 11.54 2.77
C PHE A 340 4.09 13.00 3.15
N LEU A 341 4.54 13.97 2.34
CA LEU A 341 4.27 15.39 2.60
C LEU A 341 2.79 15.74 2.40
N VAL A 342 2.13 15.18 1.38
CA VAL A 342 0.69 15.33 1.18
C VAL A 342 -0.07 14.89 2.41
N ALA A 343 0.23 13.71 2.95
CA ALA A 343 -0.41 13.19 4.15
C ALA A 343 -0.18 14.10 5.37
N LYS A 344 1.05 14.61 5.54
CA LYS A 344 1.41 15.59 6.59
C LYS A 344 0.55 16.85 6.53
N GLU A 345 0.39 17.39 5.34
CA GLU A 345 -0.35 18.64 5.17
C GLU A 345 -1.87 18.43 5.26
N VAL A 346 -2.41 17.38 4.64
CA VAL A 346 -3.85 17.08 4.63
C VAL A 346 -4.37 16.73 6.03
N LYS A 347 -3.55 16.04 6.86
CA LYS A 347 -3.91 15.74 8.25
C LYS A 347 -4.25 16.97 9.08
N LYS A 348 -3.74 18.14 8.75
CA LYS A 348 -4.09 19.39 9.46
C LYS A 348 -5.58 19.76 9.34
N TYR A 349 -6.29 19.18 8.39
CA TYR A 349 -7.69 19.53 8.07
C TYR A 349 -8.67 18.36 8.27
N VAL A 350 -8.22 17.14 8.03
CA VAL A 350 -9.07 15.94 8.09
C VAL A 350 -8.34 14.76 8.71
N THR A 351 -9.09 13.79 9.22
CA THR A 351 -8.54 12.52 9.75
C THR A 351 -8.63 11.40 8.72
N VAL A 352 -9.59 11.50 7.79
CA VAL A 352 -9.81 10.54 6.70
C VAL A 352 -9.76 11.27 5.37
N ALA A 353 -9.10 10.70 4.37
CA ALA A 353 -9.09 11.24 3.02
C ALA A 353 -9.23 10.13 1.97
N TYR A 354 -9.99 10.43 0.92
CA TYR A 354 -10.13 9.54 -0.23
C TYR A 354 -8.99 9.71 -1.22
N THR A 355 -8.60 8.60 -1.87
CA THR A 355 -7.63 8.58 -2.96
C THR A 355 -8.11 7.71 -4.12
N GLY A 356 -7.69 8.05 -5.34
CA GLY A 356 -8.07 7.37 -6.58
C GLY A 356 -7.22 6.14 -6.92
N GLU A 357 -6.46 5.60 -5.98
CA GLU A 357 -5.58 4.44 -6.20
C GLU A 357 -6.36 3.18 -6.59
N GLY A 358 -5.73 2.32 -7.41
CA GLY A 358 -6.31 1.06 -7.92
C GLY A 358 -7.05 1.20 -9.25
N SER A 359 -7.42 2.42 -9.65
CA SER A 359 -8.14 2.65 -10.90
C SER A 359 -7.33 2.29 -12.15
N ASP A 360 -6.02 2.53 -12.14
CA ASP A 360 -5.14 2.23 -13.27
C ASP A 360 -5.02 0.71 -13.51
N GLU A 361 -4.91 -0.04 -12.44
CA GLU A 361 -4.79 -1.49 -12.45
C GLU A 361 -6.13 -2.19 -12.79
N LEU A 362 -7.27 -1.55 -12.48
CA LEU A 362 -8.58 -2.08 -12.88
C LEU A 362 -8.92 -1.82 -14.34
N PHE A 363 -8.57 -0.66 -14.87
CA PHE A 363 -9.06 -0.16 -16.17
C PHE A 363 -7.97 0.05 -17.23
N GLY A 364 -6.73 -0.39 -16.97
CA GLY A 364 -5.64 -0.31 -17.96
C GLY A 364 -5.12 1.11 -18.19
N GLY A 365 -4.84 1.88 -17.13
CA GLY A 365 -4.48 3.29 -17.23
C GLY A 365 -3.02 3.58 -17.62
N TYR A 366 -2.07 2.68 -17.36
CA TYR A 366 -0.65 2.91 -17.64
C TYR A 366 -0.29 2.64 -19.12
N ASN A 367 0.72 3.35 -19.63
CA ASN A 367 1.20 3.16 -21.00
C ASN A 367 1.73 1.74 -21.25
N ARG A 368 2.33 1.10 -20.24
CA ARG A 368 2.84 -0.28 -20.34
C ARG A 368 1.77 -1.29 -20.76
N TYR A 369 0.51 -1.07 -20.42
CA TYR A 369 -0.60 -1.95 -20.77
C TYR A 369 -0.95 -1.97 -22.25
N LEU A 370 -0.54 -0.95 -23.01
CA LEU A 370 -0.80 -0.88 -24.45
C LEU A 370 -0.17 -2.04 -25.21
N ASN A 371 0.95 -2.57 -24.73
CA ASN A 371 1.64 -3.70 -25.35
C ASN A 371 0.82 -4.99 -25.25
N TYR A 372 -0.04 -5.11 -24.24
CA TYR A 372 -0.85 -6.30 -23.93
C TYR A 372 -2.30 -6.19 -24.41
N SER A 373 -2.73 -5.03 -24.86
CA SER A 373 -4.11 -4.76 -25.24
C SER A 373 -4.47 -5.16 -26.68
N LYS A 374 -3.48 -5.55 -27.50
CA LYS A 374 -3.65 -5.95 -28.89
C LYS A 374 -3.49 -7.45 -29.15
N ASN A 375 -2.93 -8.19 -28.21
CA ASN A 375 -2.63 -9.61 -28.32
C ASN A 375 -3.63 -10.46 -27.54
N ASN A 376 -4.08 -11.56 -28.16
CA ASN A 376 -4.94 -12.57 -27.51
C ASN A 376 -4.14 -13.83 -27.11
N SER A 377 -2.80 -13.74 -27.04
CA SER A 377 -1.95 -14.84 -26.57
C SER A 377 -1.93 -14.92 -25.05
N ALA A 378 -1.65 -16.11 -24.51
CA ALA A 378 -1.45 -16.26 -23.09
C ALA A 378 -0.15 -15.57 -22.65
N LEU A 379 -0.16 -15.06 -21.40
CA LEU A 379 1.01 -14.43 -20.80
C LEU A 379 2.15 -15.45 -20.66
N SER A 380 3.30 -15.14 -21.20
CA SER A 380 4.51 -15.96 -21.07
C SER A 380 5.33 -15.54 -19.84
N ILE A 381 6.19 -16.44 -19.35
CA ILE A 381 7.12 -16.14 -18.25
C ILE A 381 8.04 -14.96 -18.60
N ASP A 382 8.48 -14.87 -19.86
CA ASP A 382 9.32 -13.76 -20.32
C ASP A 382 8.59 -12.42 -20.32
N GLU A 383 7.31 -12.41 -20.68
CA GLU A 383 6.47 -11.21 -20.62
C GLU A 383 6.24 -10.78 -19.17
N ILE A 384 6.03 -11.73 -18.24
CA ILE A 384 5.93 -11.46 -16.80
C ILE A 384 7.23 -10.86 -16.27
N ASN A 385 8.37 -11.41 -16.64
CA ASN A 385 9.68 -10.88 -16.22
C ASN A 385 9.96 -9.47 -16.75
N ASN A 386 9.27 -9.06 -17.83
CA ASN A 386 9.34 -7.72 -18.40
C ASN A 386 8.25 -6.75 -17.89
N LEU A 387 7.26 -7.23 -17.09
CA LEU A 387 6.25 -6.39 -16.46
C LEU A 387 6.83 -5.42 -15.40
N PRO A 388 7.87 -5.81 -14.65
CA PRO A 388 8.25 -5.05 -13.47
C PRO A 388 8.82 -3.67 -13.78
N SER A 389 8.44 -2.74 -12.94
CA SER A 389 9.03 -1.40 -12.82
C SER A 389 10.17 -1.36 -11.80
N GLY A 390 10.92 -2.44 -11.66
CA GLY A 390 12.03 -2.56 -10.71
C GLY A 390 13.25 -1.71 -11.07
N PHE A 391 14.26 -1.76 -10.21
CA PHE A 391 15.46 -0.93 -10.32
C PHE A 391 16.54 -1.61 -11.16
N PHE A 392 16.73 -2.92 -10.96
CA PHE A 392 17.70 -3.76 -11.66
C PHE A 392 16.98 -5.00 -12.22
N THR A 393 16.53 -4.89 -13.46
CA THR A 393 15.62 -5.87 -14.05
C THR A 393 16.32 -7.01 -14.78
N ASN A 394 17.59 -6.84 -15.16
CA ASN A 394 18.33 -7.88 -15.89
C ASN A 394 19.58 -8.37 -15.11
N THR A 395 20.04 -9.57 -15.48
CA THR A 395 21.17 -10.23 -14.82
C THR A 395 22.47 -9.43 -14.92
N ILE A 396 22.71 -8.72 -16.03
CA ILE A 396 23.93 -7.92 -16.22
C ILE A 396 23.98 -6.79 -15.19
N GLU A 397 22.89 -6.04 -15.05
CA GLU A 397 22.80 -4.94 -14.05
C GLU A 397 22.97 -5.47 -12.63
N LYS A 398 22.36 -6.61 -12.31
CA LYS A 398 22.49 -7.23 -10.97
C LYS A 398 23.94 -7.68 -10.69
N ASN A 399 24.60 -8.31 -11.66
CA ASN A 399 26.00 -8.75 -11.54
C ASN A 399 26.97 -7.57 -11.33
N GLN A 400 26.62 -6.42 -11.82
CA GLN A 400 27.42 -5.21 -11.64
C GLN A 400 27.33 -4.63 -10.23
N ILE A 401 26.17 -4.81 -9.57
CA ILE A 401 25.82 -4.18 -8.29
C ILE A 401 26.05 -5.13 -7.10
N PHE A 402 25.69 -6.41 -7.23
CA PHE A 402 25.67 -7.35 -6.11
C PHE A 402 26.88 -8.28 -6.11
N SER A 403 27.34 -8.67 -4.92
CA SER A 403 28.44 -9.61 -4.75
C SER A 403 28.05 -11.04 -5.20
N SER A 404 29.04 -11.85 -5.58
CA SER A 404 28.82 -13.25 -5.96
C SER A 404 28.10 -14.06 -4.88
N LYS A 405 28.34 -13.76 -3.61
CA LYS A 405 27.64 -14.39 -2.47
C LYS A 405 26.14 -14.12 -2.50
N VAL A 406 25.73 -12.90 -2.83
CA VAL A 406 24.31 -12.52 -2.91
C VAL A 406 23.69 -13.05 -4.20
N LEU A 407 24.43 -12.96 -5.32
CA LEU A 407 23.97 -13.47 -6.61
C LEU A 407 23.73 -14.99 -6.57
N SER A 408 24.54 -15.76 -5.82
CA SER A 408 24.28 -17.20 -5.63
C SER A 408 23.03 -17.50 -4.81
N SER A 409 22.54 -16.53 -4.03
CA SER A 409 21.27 -16.61 -3.30
C SER A 409 20.09 -16.05 -4.10
N PHE A 410 20.38 -15.39 -5.24
CA PHE A 410 19.34 -14.98 -6.17
C PHE A 410 18.91 -16.21 -6.96
N PRO A 411 17.63 -16.50 -7.07
CA PRO A 411 17.15 -17.56 -7.97
C PRO A 411 17.68 -17.26 -9.39
N GLU A 412 18.12 -18.29 -10.14
CA GLU A 412 18.61 -18.16 -11.53
C GLU A 412 17.60 -17.47 -12.45
N THR A 413 16.36 -17.72 -12.18
CA THR A 413 15.24 -16.87 -12.55
C THR A 413 14.62 -16.41 -11.23
N VAL A 414 14.28 -15.13 -11.09
CA VAL A 414 13.30 -14.75 -10.07
C VAL A 414 12.07 -15.52 -10.50
N LYS A 415 11.99 -16.78 -10.08
CA LYS A 415 10.80 -17.58 -10.30
C LYS A 415 9.75 -16.85 -9.49
N PRO A 416 8.81 -16.19 -10.16
CA PRO A 416 7.60 -15.84 -9.49
C PRO A 416 7.08 -17.18 -9.01
N ASN A 417 6.98 -17.33 -7.71
CA ASN A 417 6.59 -18.58 -7.09
C ASN A 417 5.19 -19.00 -7.57
N ASN A 418 4.65 -20.06 -7.03
CA ASN A 418 3.38 -20.70 -7.39
C ASN A 418 2.26 -19.76 -7.87
N ILE A 419 2.19 -18.51 -7.33
CA ILE A 419 1.23 -17.48 -7.73
C ILE A 419 1.27 -17.20 -9.25
N PHE A 420 2.44 -17.08 -9.86
CA PHE A 420 2.55 -16.76 -11.30
C PHE A 420 2.17 -17.96 -12.17
N ASN A 421 2.67 -19.14 -11.83
CA ASN A 421 2.33 -20.34 -12.59
C ASN A 421 0.84 -20.65 -12.49
N GLU A 422 0.27 -20.51 -11.30
CA GLU A 422 -1.16 -20.66 -11.06
C GLU A 422 -1.99 -19.62 -11.83
N LEU A 423 -1.55 -18.35 -11.84
CA LEU A 423 -2.20 -17.28 -12.57
C LEU A 423 -2.20 -17.51 -14.08
N ILE A 424 -1.07 -17.95 -14.66
CA ILE A 424 -0.95 -18.22 -16.10
C ILE A 424 -1.86 -19.39 -16.49
N GLU A 425 -1.72 -20.52 -15.81
CA GLU A 425 -2.46 -21.74 -16.15
C GLU A 425 -3.98 -21.59 -15.95
N SER A 426 -4.38 -20.94 -14.85
CA SER A 426 -5.80 -20.79 -14.51
C SER A 426 -6.52 -19.76 -15.38
N ASN A 427 -5.79 -18.83 -16.04
CA ASN A 427 -6.37 -17.70 -16.73
C ASN A 427 -6.00 -17.60 -18.22
N LYS A 428 -5.40 -18.63 -18.81
CA LYS A 428 -4.94 -18.65 -20.22
C LYS A 428 -6.04 -18.43 -21.28
N ASN A 429 -7.30 -18.57 -20.90
CA ASN A 429 -8.45 -18.37 -21.80
C ASN A 429 -8.98 -16.92 -21.77
N PHE A 430 -8.41 -16.04 -20.98
CA PHE A 430 -8.81 -14.64 -20.90
C PHE A 430 -7.89 -13.74 -21.74
N ASP A 431 -8.36 -12.54 -22.05
CA ASP A 431 -7.55 -11.52 -22.73
C ASP A 431 -6.21 -11.31 -22.02
N LEU A 432 -5.12 -11.18 -22.77
CA LEU A 432 -3.78 -10.97 -22.22
C LEU A 432 -3.72 -9.76 -21.28
N LEU A 433 -4.40 -8.66 -21.65
CA LEU A 433 -4.50 -7.49 -20.76
C LEU A 433 -5.12 -7.86 -19.41
N ASN A 434 -6.21 -8.63 -19.39
CA ASN A 434 -6.85 -9.01 -18.13
C ASN A 434 -5.97 -9.93 -17.27
N GLN A 435 -5.15 -10.79 -17.89
CA GLN A 435 -4.16 -11.60 -17.16
C GLN A 435 -3.09 -10.71 -16.50
N VAL A 436 -2.58 -9.69 -17.21
CA VAL A 436 -1.61 -8.73 -16.69
C VAL A 436 -2.20 -7.91 -15.55
N LEU A 437 -3.42 -7.38 -15.73
CA LEU A 437 -4.10 -6.61 -14.69
C LEU A 437 -4.39 -7.45 -13.44
N LEU A 438 -4.82 -8.72 -13.61
CA LEU A 438 -5.00 -9.64 -12.49
C LEU A 438 -3.69 -9.88 -11.74
N PHE A 439 -2.58 -10.06 -12.48
CA PHE A 439 -1.27 -10.20 -11.90
C PHE A 439 -0.92 -9.00 -11.02
N GLU A 440 -1.08 -7.77 -11.53
CA GLU A 440 -0.76 -6.56 -10.78
C GLU A 440 -1.71 -6.33 -9.59
N LEU A 441 -3.00 -6.66 -9.72
CA LEU A 441 -3.95 -6.60 -8.61
C LEU A 441 -3.58 -7.55 -7.46
N LYS A 442 -2.94 -8.69 -7.77
CA LYS A 442 -2.50 -9.66 -6.76
C LYS A 442 -1.10 -9.40 -6.20
N THR A 443 -0.27 -8.63 -6.89
CA THR A 443 1.14 -8.44 -6.52
C THR A 443 1.52 -6.98 -6.32
N GLU A 444 1.39 -6.11 -7.33
CA GLU A 444 1.79 -4.71 -7.24
C GLU A 444 0.87 -3.90 -6.32
N ILE A 445 -0.45 -4.17 -6.35
CA ILE A 445 -1.38 -3.49 -5.44
C ILE A 445 -0.99 -3.74 -3.98
N PRO A 446 -0.96 -4.98 -3.46
CA PRO A 446 -0.61 -5.21 -2.06
C PRO A 446 0.86 -4.94 -1.74
N GLY A 447 1.78 -5.21 -2.67
CA GLY A 447 3.22 -5.12 -2.42
C GLY A 447 3.80 -3.71 -2.56
N ALA A 448 3.14 -2.82 -3.29
CA ALA A 448 3.67 -1.49 -3.56
C ALA A 448 2.66 -0.36 -3.35
N GLN A 449 1.43 -0.48 -3.86
CA GLN A 449 0.48 0.65 -3.86
C GLN A 449 -0.17 0.82 -2.49
N THR A 450 -0.85 -0.20 -1.97
CA THR A 450 -1.51 -0.12 -0.65
C THR A 450 -0.49 0.06 0.46
N TRP A 451 0.66 -0.62 0.37
CA TRP A 451 1.77 -0.43 1.30
C TRP A 451 2.24 1.03 1.34
N ARG A 452 2.46 1.68 0.18
CA ARG A 452 2.85 3.08 0.09
C ARG A 452 1.80 3.99 0.74
N ILE A 453 0.52 3.80 0.38
CA ILE A 453 -0.59 4.63 0.85
C ILE A 453 -0.79 4.47 2.36
N ASP A 454 -0.81 3.24 2.86
CA ASP A 454 -0.94 2.98 4.31
C ASP A 454 0.21 3.61 5.09
N ARG A 455 1.48 3.39 4.67
CA ARG A 455 2.66 3.87 5.40
C ARG A 455 2.78 5.39 5.40
N THR A 456 2.57 6.04 4.26
CA THR A 456 2.67 7.49 4.17
C THR A 456 1.52 8.19 4.90
N GLY A 457 0.31 7.64 4.85
CA GLY A 457 -0.85 8.13 5.59
C GLY A 457 -0.68 7.95 7.10
N SER A 458 -0.37 6.72 7.54
CA SER A 458 -0.23 6.40 8.96
C SER A 458 0.94 7.09 9.64
N ALA A 459 1.99 7.45 8.92
CA ALA A 459 3.10 8.27 9.44
C ALA A 459 2.62 9.58 10.08
N HIS A 460 1.46 10.08 9.66
CA HIS A 460 0.85 11.31 10.12
C HIS A 460 -0.55 11.12 10.74
N ALA A 461 -0.93 9.88 11.08
CA ALA A 461 -2.25 9.55 11.58
C ALA A 461 -3.39 10.01 10.63
N LEU A 462 -3.17 9.97 9.31
CA LEU A 462 -4.17 10.21 8.27
C LEU A 462 -4.63 8.88 7.69
N GLU A 463 -5.93 8.56 7.79
CA GLU A 463 -6.49 7.40 7.14
C GLU A 463 -6.79 7.67 5.67
N LEU A 464 -6.19 6.88 4.78
CA LEU A 464 -6.47 6.93 3.35
C LEU A 464 -7.42 5.79 2.97
N ARG A 465 -8.46 6.11 2.17
CA ARG A 465 -9.50 5.19 1.70
C ARG A 465 -9.52 5.14 0.19
N GLU A 466 -9.54 3.92 -0.36
CA GLU A 466 -9.45 3.65 -1.79
C GLU A 466 -10.75 3.00 -2.31
N PRO A 467 -11.71 3.77 -2.85
CA PRO A 467 -12.96 3.19 -3.35
C PRO A 467 -12.77 2.21 -4.51
N PHE A 468 -11.75 2.39 -5.35
CA PHE A 468 -11.46 1.46 -6.44
C PHE A 468 -10.96 0.09 -5.96
N LEU A 469 -10.57 -0.03 -4.68
CA LEU A 469 -10.15 -1.29 -4.06
C LEU A 469 -11.27 -2.00 -3.30
N ASP A 470 -12.54 -1.63 -3.52
CA ASP A 470 -13.67 -2.44 -3.04
C ASP A 470 -13.70 -3.79 -3.76
N TYR A 471 -13.75 -4.90 -3.00
CA TYR A 471 -13.60 -6.22 -3.60
C TYR A 471 -14.75 -6.59 -4.55
N HIS A 472 -15.98 -6.12 -4.31
CA HIS A 472 -17.09 -6.33 -5.24
C HIS A 472 -16.87 -5.61 -6.57
N LEU A 473 -16.34 -4.37 -6.49
CA LEU A 473 -15.98 -3.61 -7.68
C LEU A 473 -14.82 -4.31 -8.42
N ILE A 474 -13.80 -4.77 -7.71
CA ILE A 474 -12.65 -5.47 -8.28
C ILE A 474 -13.08 -6.78 -8.95
N GLU A 475 -13.86 -7.64 -8.27
CA GLU A 475 -14.34 -8.90 -8.83
C GLU A 475 -15.11 -8.68 -10.14
N TYR A 476 -15.94 -7.66 -10.19
CA TYR A 476 -16.67 -7.32 -11.41
C TYR A 476 -15.75 -6.73 -12.48
N CYS A 477 -14.98 -5.69 -12.14
CA CYS A 477 -14.20 -4.93 -13.12
C CYS A 477 -13.01 -5.70 -13.68
N SER A 478 -12.40 -6.62 -12.90
CA SER A 478 -11.28 -7.43 -13.37
C SER A 478 -11.66 -8.29 -14.56
N SER A 479 -12.90 -8.73 -14.63
CA SER A 479 -13.45 -9.61 -15.67
C SER A 479 -14.07 -8.87 -16.85
N ILE A 480 -14.15 -7.55 -16.84
CA ILE A 480 -14.62 -6.76 -18.01
C ILE A 480 -13.66 -7.00 -19.20
N PRO A 481 -14.19 -7.32 -20.42
CA PRO A 481 -13.38 -7.56 -21.59
C PRO A 481 -12.39 -6.43 -21.88
N ALA A 482 -11.17 -6.77 -22.30
CA ALA A 482 -10.06 -5.85 -22.49
C ALA A 482 -10.39 -4.65 -23.41
N HIS A 483 -11.22 -4.85 -24.45
CA HIS A 483 -11.60 -3.79 -25.40
C HIS A 483 -12.51 -2.70 -24.78
N TYR A 484 -13.12 -2.94 -23.62
CA TYR A 484 -13.83 -1.91 -22.83
C TYR A 484 -12.88 -1.19 -21.85
N LYS A 485 -11.70 -1.73 -21.58
CA LYS A 485 -10.67 -1.08 -20.79
C LYS A 485 -9.76 -0.21 -21.64
N ILE A 486 -9.23 -0.77 -22.73
CA ILE A 486 -8.39 -0.06 -23.70
C ILE A 486 -8.98 -0.22 -25.10
N ARG A 487 -9.42 0.87 -25.71
CA ARG A 487 -10.01 0.90 -27.05
C ARG A 487 -9.01 1.47 -28.06
N HIS A 488 -8.91 0.84 -29.22
CA HIS A 488 -7.99 1.23 -30.30
C HIS A 488 -8.69 1.88 -31.52
N ASN A 489 -10.02 2.00 -31.50
CA ASN A 489 -10.80 2.66 -32.54
C ASN A 489 -10.66 4.18 -32.39
N ASP A 490 -10.43 4.90 -33.50
CA ASP A 490 -10.30 6.38 -33.52
C ASP A 490 -9.18 6.94 -32.59
N GLY A 491 -8.11 6.17 -32.39
CA GLY A 491 -7.00 6.48 -31.48
C GLY A 491 -6.98 5.58 -30.25
N ILE A 492 -5.91 5.72 -29.44
CA ILE A 492 -5.76 4.93 -28.21
C ILE A 492 -6.51 5.61 -27.08
N ASN A 493 -7.52 4.93 -26.55
CA ASN A 493 -8.30 5.39 -25.39
C ASN A 493 -8.15 4.41 -24.23
N LYS A 494 -7.36 4.79 -23.21
CA LYS A 494 -7.17 4.05 -21.95
C LYS A 494 -8.32 4.35 -20.99
N LYS A 495 -8.62 3.39 -20.08
CA LYS A 495 -9.75 3.49 -19.14
C LYS A 495 -11.08 3.81 -19.81
N TYR A 496 -11.31 3.27 -21.01
CA TYR A 496 -12.45 3.66 -21.88
C TYR A 496 -13.79 3.62 -21.13
N ILE A 497 -14.13 2.51 -20.47
CA ILE A 497 -15.43 2.38 -19.79
C ILE A 497 -15.55 3.33 -18.58
N LEU A 498 -14.45 3.56 -17.85
CA LEU A 498 -14.43 4.53 -16.76
C LEU A 498 -14.54 5.96 -17.28
N GLN A 499 -13.89 6.27 -18.39
CA GLN A 499 -14.02 7.58 -19.05
C GLN A 499 -15.45 7.82 -19.56
N LYS A 500 -16.10 6.77 -20.11
CA LYS A 500 -17.51 6.85 -20.50
C LYS A 500 -18.43 7.12 -19.31
N LEU A 501 -18.17 6.50 -18.16
CA LEU A 501 -18.86 6.80 -16.91
C LEU A 501 -18.60 8.25 -16.46
N ALA A 502 -17.35 8.67 -16.49
CA ALA A 502 -16.95 10.00 -16.06
C ALA A 502 -17.60 11.13 -16.86
N ARG A 503 -17.87 10.95 -18.18
CA ARG A 503 -18.59 11.94 -19.01
C ARG A 503 -20.01 12.23 -18.54
N LYS A 504 -20.61 11.35 -17.73
CA LYS A 504 -21.93 11.64 -17.12
C LYS A 504 -21.83 12.67 -15.98
N TYR A 505 -20.67 12.84 -15.39
CA TYR A 505 -20.48 13.56 -14.14
C TYR A 505 -19.49 14.73 -14.25
N LEU A 506 -18.51 14.65 -15.14
CA LEU A 506 -17.41 15.63 -15.21
C LEU A 506 -17.53 16.55 -16.43
N PRO A 507 -17.05 17.78 -16.34
CA PRO A 507 -16.88 18.63 -17.50
C PRO A 507 -16.03 17.96 -18.57
N ASP A 508 -16.34 18.17 -19.85
CA ASP A 508 -15.66 17.56 -20.99
C ASP A 508 -14.13 17.73 -20.96
N LYS A 509 -13.65 18.89 -20.52
CA LYS A 509 -12.22 19.18 -20.39
C LYS A 509 -11.51 18.18 -19.46
N ILE A 510 -12.18 17.75 -18.40
CA ILE A 510 -11.65 16.81 -17.39
C ILE A 510 -11.90 15.36 -17.83
N ALA A 511 -13.13 15.03 -18.26
CA ALA A 511 -13.49 13.68 -18.69
C ALA A 511 -12.64 13.17 -19.88
N ASN A 512 -12.23 14.07 -20.78
CA ASN A 512 -11.42 13.75 -21.96
C ASN A 512 -9.92 14.10 -21.79
N ARG A 513 -9.50 14.52 -20.59
CA ARG A 513 -8.09 14.86 -20.32
C ARG A 513 -7.20 13.65 -20.51
N LYS A 514 -6.10 13.82 -21.24
CA LYS A 514 -5.04 12.81 -21.32
C LYS A 514 -4.38 12.66 -19.96
N LYS A 515 -4.10 11.42 -19.56
CA LYS A 515 -3.39 11.14 -18.32
C LYS A 515 -2.05 11.85 -18.32
N PHE A 516 -1.86 12.71 -17.32
CA PHE A 516 -0.57 13.27 -16.98
C PHE A 516 0.03 12.41 -15.86
N PRO A 517 1.28 11.96 -15.95
CA PRO A 517 1.91 11.24 -14.85
C PRO A 517 2.06 12.18 -13.66
N TRP A 518 1.34 11.89 -12.58
CA TRP A 518 1.53 12.62 -11.33
C TRP A 518 2.95 12.37 -10.81
N GLY A 519 3.69 13.40 -10.56
CA GLY A 519 5.06 13.29 -10.09
C GLY A 519 5.61 14.64 -9.65
N ILE A 520 6.53 14.59 -8.72
CA ILE A 520 7.46 15.68 -8.46
C ILE A 520 8.08 16.04 -9.82
N PRO A 521 8.39 17.31 -10.10
CA PRO A 521 9.32 17.66 -11.16
C PRO A 521 10.68 17.03 -10.83
N TYR A 522 10.82 15.75 -11.17
CA TYR A 522 11.92 14.89 -10.73
C TYR A 522 13.28 15.50 -11.05
N TYR A 523 13.39 16.07 -12.23
CA TYR A 523 14.66 16.59 -12.72
C TYR A 523 15.16 17.74 -11.86
N ASP A 524 14.28 18.68 -11.50
CA ASP A 524 14.65 19.83 -10.69
C ASP A 524 15.10 19.40 -9.28
N TYR A 525 14.29 18.59 -8.61
CA TYR A 525 14.61 18.08 -7.28
C TYR A 525 15.84 17.17 -7.27
N PHE A 526 15.89 16.21 -8.22
CA PHE A 526 16.98 15.24 -8.22
C PHE A 526 18.31 15.85 -8.65
N SER A 527 18.33 16.72 -9.66
CA SER A 527 19.58 17.27 -10.17
C SER A 527 20.21 18.29 -9.23
N HIS A 528 19.42 19.10 -8.54
CA HIS A 528 19.93 20.21 -7.74
C HIS A 528 20.05 19.88 -6.25
N ASP A 529 19.09 19.16 -5.67
CA ASP A 529 19.02 18.96 -4.23
C ASP A 529 19.43 17.55 -3.80
N PHE A 530 18.91 16.50 -4.46
CA PHE A 530 19.12 15.12 -4.02
C PHE A 530 20.45 14.51 -4.48
N LEU A 531 20.86 14.68 -5.74
CA LEU A 531 22.06 14.03 -6.29
C LEU A 531 23.33 14.37 -5.55
N PRO A 532 23.62 15.63 -5.17
CA PRO A 532 24.81 15.96 -4.38
C PRO A 532 24.83 15.23 -3.04
N ILE A 533 23.69 15.11 -2.38
CA ILE A 533 23.53 14.41 -1.11
C ILE A 533 23.74 12.91 -1.31
N ALA A 534 23.06 12.32 -2.29
CA ALA A 534 23.18 10.89 -2.60
C ALA A 534 24.61 10.50 -2.93
N LYS A 535 25.30 11.31 -3.75
CA LYS A 535 26.71 11.11 -4.09
C LYS A 535 27.60 11.11 -2.85
N ASN A 536 27.46 12.13 -2.00
CA ASN A 536 28.25 12.25 -0.77
C ASN A 536 28.02 11.08 0.20
N VAL A 537 26.75 10.71 0.44
CA VAL A 537 26.40 9.58 1.31
C VAL A 537 26.99 8.28 0.76
N ILE A 538 26.84 8.02 -0.52
CA ILE A 538 27.31 6.76 -1.11
C ILE A 538 28.84 6.71 -1.19
N GLU A 539 29.54 7.82 -1.49
CA GLU A 539 31.00 7.88 -1.54
C GLU A 539 31.63 7.77 -0.15
N LYS A 540 31.04 8.37 0.88
CA LYS A 540 31.54 8.36 2.26
C LYS A 540 31.02 7.18 3.08
N SER A 541 29.91 6.57 2.66
CA SER A 541 29.25 5.51 3.41
C SER A 541 29.99 4.18 3.31
N PHE A 542 29.64 3.28 4.22
CA PHE A 542 30.06 1.89 4.18
C PHE A 542 29.40 1.09 3.04
N LEU A 543 28.53 1.70 2.20
CA LEU A 543 27.84 1.01 1.10
C LEU A 543 28.82 0.23 0.22
N LEU A 544 29.95 0.86 -0.15
CA LEU A 544 31.02 0.25 -0.94
C LEU A 544 31.75 -0.90 -0.23
N LYS A 545 31.58 -1.03 1.09
CA LYS A 545 32.18 -2.09 1.92
C LYS A 545 31.19 -3.16 2.35
N ARG A 546 29.91 -3.03 1.97
CA ARG A 546 28.88 -4.00 2.33
C ARG A 546 29.15 -5.35 1.69
N PRO A 547 29.08 -6.46 2.45
CA PRO A 547 29.41 -7.80 1.92
C PRO A 547 28.46 -8.29 0.83
N PHE A 548 27.32 -7.63 0.67
CA PHE A 548 26.33 -7.96 -0.35
C PHE A 548 26.46 -7.14 -1.64
N LEU A 549 27.35 -6.13 -1.70
CA LEU A 549 27.57 -5.33 -2.91
C LEU A 549 28.93 -5.65 -3.54
N ASN A 550 28.95 -5.65 -4.87
CA ASN A 550 30.16 -5.76 -5.69
C ASN A 550 30.46 -4.39 -6.32
N PHE A 551 30.51 -3.37 -5.48
CA PHE A 551 30.64 -2.01 -5.97
C PHE A 551 32.10 -1.64 -6.16
N ASN A 552 32.54 -1.44 -7.40
CA ASN A 552 33.76 -0.70 -7.64
C ASN A 552 33.43 0.77 -7.96
N SER A 553 34.32 1.68 -7.59
CA SER A 553 34.09 3.12 -7.74
C SER A 553 33.84 3.57 -9.18
N SER A 554 34.31 2.82 -10.19
CA SER A 554 34.11 3.16 -11.61
C SER A 554 32.65 2.95 -12.07
N HIS A 555 31.98 1.93 -11.56
CA HIS A 555 30.57 1.64 -11.90
C HIS A 555 29.63 2.69 -11.34
N PHE A 556 29.94 3.15 -10.15
CA PHE A 556 29.18 4.18 -9.46
C PHE A 556 29.36 5.55 -10.15
N GLN A 557 30.58 5.90 -10.52
CA GLN A 557 30.85 7.10 -11.30
C GLN A 557 30.13 7.07 -12.66
N ASP A 558 30.00 5.89 -13.29
CA ASP A 558 29.23 5.71 -14.53
C ASP A 558 27.73 5.99 -14.33
N LEU A 559 27.12 5.52 -13.23
CA LEU A 559 25.72 5.82 -12.91
C LEU A 559 25.49 7.33 -12.73
N PHE A 560 26.36 8.00 -11.97
CA PHE A 560 26.23 9.45 -11.77
C PHE A 560 26.54 10.26 -13.03
N SER A 561 27.48 9.83 -13.84
CA SER A 561 27.83 10.53 -15.09
C SER A 561 26.69 10.51 -16.12
N LYS A 562 25.85 9.48 -16.09
CA LYS A 562 24.67 9.38 -16.94
C LYS A 562 23.58 10.41 -16.62
N VAL A 563 23.52 10.88 -15.37
CA VAL A 563 22.50 11.86 -14.93
C VAL A 563 22.95 13.32 -15.17
N VAL A 564 24.25 13.62 -15.07
CA VAL A 564 24.78 14.99 -15.08
C VAL A 564 24.75 15.66 -16.47
N ASN A 565 24.43 14.93 -17.54
CA ASN A 565 24.44 15.45 -18.92
C ASN A 565 23.06 15.93 -19.42
N ILE A 566 22.13 16.25 -18.53
CA ILE A 566 20.79 16.70 -18.91
C ILE A 566 20.75 18.23 -18.90
N ASP A 567 20.89 18.84 -20.06
CA ASP A 567 20.51 20.23 -20.27
C ASP A 567 19.02 20.30 -20.66
N ASP A 568 18.22 20.98 -19.84
CA ASP A 568 16.74 21.01 -19.86
C ASP A 568 16.10 21.44 -21.20
N ARG A 569 16.86 21.84 -22.20
CA ARG A 569 16.36 22.54 -23.37
C ARG A 569 16.11 21.65 -24.60
N ASN A 570 16.58 20.38 -24.62
CA ASN A 570 16.49 19.49 -25.80
C ASN A 570 16.39 17.99 -25.46
N ILE A 571 15.61 17.58 -24.49
CA ILE A 571 15.53 16.19 -24.03
C ILE A 571 14.56 15.37 -24.91
N SER A 572 15.02 14.27 -25.50
CA SER A 572 14.13 13.31 -26.18
C SER A 572 13.38 12.43 -25.17
N ASN A 573 12.21 11.89 -25.58
CA ASN A 573 11.45 10.93 -24.74
C ASN A 573 12.29 9.71 -24.29
N LYS A 574 13.26 9.29 -25.12
CA LYS A 574 14.17 8.19 -24.81
C LYS A 574 15.16 8.56 -23.70
N ASP A 575 15.66 9.80 -23.72
CA ASP A 575 16.56 10.31 -22.68
C ASP A 575 15.83 10.43 -21.33
N ILE A 576 14.54 10.79 -21.36
CA ILE A 576 13.68 10.84 -20.17
C ILE A 576 13.55 9.44 -19.54
N GLU A 577 13.28 8.40 -20.35
CA GLU A 577 13.13 7.02 -19.84
C GLU A 577 14.42 6.46 -19.24
N ILE A 578 15.56 6.69 -19.92
CA ILE A 578 16.87 6.23 -19.44
C ILE A 578 17.23 6.93 -18.13
N ASN A 579 16.99 8.22 -18.05
CA ASN A 579 17.31 9.02 -16.88
C ASN A 579 16.42 8.67 -15.68
N ASP A 580 15.12 8.46 -15.88
CA ASP A 580 14.20 8.03 -14.83
C ASP A 580 14.65 6.69 -14.21
N LYS A 581 15.10 5.74 -15.03
CA LYS A 581 15.62 4.46 -14.53
C LYS A 581 16.89 4.67 -13.68
N VAL A 582 17.86 5.45 -14.17
CA VAL A 582 19.11 5.68 -13.45
C VAL A 582 18.88 6.42 -12.14
N LEU A 583 18.02 7.44 -12.14
CA LEU A 583 17.65 8.17 -10.92
C LEU A 583 17.00 7.25 -9.88
N ARG A 584 16.11 6.36 -10.30
CA ARG A 584 15.50 5.36 -9.41
C ARG A 584 16.53 4.37 -8.86
N GLN A 585 17.52 3.96 -9.64
CA GLN A 585 18.63 3.12 -9.20
C GLN A 585 19.46 3.82 -8.12
N ILE A 586 19.83 5.08 -8.34
CA ILE A 586 20.59 5.88 -7.36
C ILE A 586 19.80 6.06 -6.08
N MET A 587 18.51 6.41 -6.19
CA MET A 587 17.64 6.58 -5.04
C MET A 587 17.50 5.28 -4.24
N PHE A 588 17.34 4.15 -4.92
CA PHE A 588 17.25 2.85 -4.27
C PHE A 588 18.54 2.52 -3.50
N LEU A 589 19.71 2.70 -4.12
CA LEU A 589 21.00 2.42 -3.48
C LEU A 589 21.25 3.33 -2.28
N PHE A 590 20.93 4.60 -2.39
CA PHE A 590 20.97 5.55 -1.28
C PHE A 590 20.06 5.11 -0.12
N ASN A 591 18.80 4.78 -0.43
CA ASN A 591 17.85 4.33 0.58
C ASN A 591 18.20 2.95 1.15
N LEU A 592 18.83 2.06 0.38
CA LEU A 592 19.29 0.76 0.87
C LEU A 592 20.39 0.93 1.94
N GLU A 593 21.33 1.87 1.74
CA GLU A 593 22.33 2.15 2.75
C GLU A 593 21.74 2.74 4.02
N LEU A 594 20.88 3.77 3.89
CA LEU A 594 20.23 4.35 5.07
C LEU A 594 19.33 3.34 5.80
N TRP A 595 18.59 2.51 5.05
CA TRP A 595 17.78 1.45 5.62
C TRP A 595 18.61 0.44 6.39
N TYR A 596 19.76 0.04 5.84
CA TYR A 596 20.67 -0.90 6.49
C TYR A 596 21.21 -0.32 7.81
N GLN A 597 21.61 0.95 7.82
CA GLN A 597 22.03 1.63 9.04
C GLN A 597 20.90 1.73 10.08
N LEU A 598 19.69 2.09 9.63
CA LEU A 598 18.55 2.31 10.52
C LEU A 598 18.01 1.03 11.15
N PHE A 599 18.05 -0.09 10.43
CA PHE A 599 17.34 -1.30 10.84
C PHE A 599 18.23 -2.51 11.12
N ILE A 600 19.41 -2.59 10.50
CA ILE A 600 20.28 -3.76 10.66
C ILE A 600 21.42 -3.46 11.64
N GLU A 601 22.07 -2.30 11.52
CA GLU A 601 23.28 -1.96 12.34
C GLU A 601 22.95 -1.26 13.65
N THR A 602 21.78 -0.69 13.81
CA THR A 602 21.44 0.04 15.02
C THR A 602 20.95 -0.88 16.13
N ASP A 603 21.40 -0.63 17.36
CA ASP A 603 20.87 -1.32 18.55
C ASP A 603 19.52 -0.74 18.98
N ASN A 604 19.20 0.50 18.64
CA ASN A 604 17.97 1.17 19.02
C ASN A 604 17.27 1.79 17.80
N ILE A 605 16.17 1.15 17.37
CA ILE A 605 15.33 1.65 16.29
C ILE A 605 14.46 2.79 16.84
N SER A 606 14.96 3.99 16.77
CA SER A 606 14.18 5.20 17.06
C SER A 606 13.81 5.92 15.76
N ASN A 607 12.68 6.63 15.77
CA ASN A 607 12.37 7.55 14.68
C ASN A 607 13.53 8.56 14.60
N PRO A 608 14.28 8.57 13.50
CA PRO A 608 15.33 9.52 13.37
C PRO A 608 14.73 10.92 13.33
N LYS A 609 14.87 11.69 14.42
CA LYS A 609 14.83 13.15 14.34
C LYS A 609 16.08 13.59 13.59
N LEU A 610 16.17 13.17 12.32
CA LEU A 610 17.42 13.20 11.60
C LEU A 610 17.44 14.41 10.70
N ASP A 611 18.30 15.27 11.07
CA ASP A 611 19.06 16.09 10.15
C ASP A 611 19.87 15.13 9.25
N ILE A 612 19.58 15.15 7.95
CA ILE A 612 20.32 14.36 6.97
C ILE A 612 21.82 14.66 7.02
N SER A 613 22.21 15.82 7.55
CA SER A 613 23.59 16.20 7.82
C SER A 613 24.34 15.24 8.74
N LYS A 614 23.66 14.43 9.55
CA LYS A 614 24.29 13.39 10.39
C LYS A 614 24.69 12.16 9.61
N PHE A 615 24.17 11.98 8.40
CA PHE A 615 24.59 10.93 7.45
C PHE A 615 25.54 11.49 6.38
N LEU A 616 25.74 12.78 6.33
CA LEU A 616 26.70 13.49 5.49
C LEU A 616 28.07 13.61 6.18
#